data_3ec7302e1ce39e87d43ed382573d890b
#
_entry.id   3ec7302e1ce39e87d43ed382573d890b
#
_cell.length_a   1.000
_cell.length_b   1.000
_cell.length_c   1.000
_cell.angle_alpha   90.00
_cell.angle_beta   90.00
_cell.angle_gamma   90.00
#
_symmetry.space_group_name_H-M   'P 1'
#
loop_
_entity.id
_entity.type
_entity.pdbx_description
1 polymer ?
#
loop_
_entity_poly.entity_id
_entity_poly.type
_entity_poly.pdbx_seq_one_letter_code
_entity_poly.pdbx_strand_id
1 'polypeptide(L)'
;MAEELDFYLLQMGNEGFLVEMQKDELTGDVMTAYDNLLGDYTQKPDGRSVSALKKRINALEESEVSDRLYLARFLGFGTGNEILDLQVRPRGYRILSRVPRLPQQTINRIVDHFGGDFQRLCRASVEELDDVDGVGRVRSNMIFRNLERQRDIADSSMGHHH
;
A
#
# COMPACT_ATOMS: atom_id res chain seq x y z
N MET A 1 -10.79 -13.89 -15.89
CA MET A 1 -11.20 -12.52 -16.37
C MET A 1 -10.10 -11.79 -17.12
N ALA A 2 -8.86 -11.66 -16.62
CA ALA A 2 -7.77 -11.03 -17.40
C ALA A 2 -7.37 -11.83 -18.64
N GLU A 3 -7.22 -13.14 -18.50
CA GLU A 3 -6.88 -14.07 -19.61
C GLU A 3 -7.96 -14.15 -20.69
N GLU A 4 -9.23 -14.07 -20.32
CA GLU A 4 -10.34 -14.03 -21.29
C GLU A 4 -10.34 -12.71 -22.08
N LEU A 5 -9.99 -11.59 -21.42
CA LEU A 5 -9.86 -10.30 -22.10
C LEU A 5 -8.71 -10.32 -23.12
N ASP A 6 -7.58 -10.95 -22.81
CA ASP A 6 -6.44 -11.08 -23.72
C ASP A 6 -6.81 -11.86 -25.00
N PHE A 7 -7.68 -12.88 -24.89
CA PHE A 7 -8.20 -13.62 -26.02
C PHE A 7 -9.07 -12.76 -26.96
N TYR A 8 -9.94 -11.92 -26.38
CA TYR A 8 -10.77 -10.98 -27.15
C TYR A 8 -9.94 -9.87 -27.81
N LEU A 9 -8.91 -9.37 -27.14
CA LEU A 9 -7.99 -8.35 -27.68
C LEU A 9 -7.27 -8.82 -28.94
N LEU A 10 -6.88 -10.09 -28.99
CA LEU A 10 -6.28 -10.71 -30.19
C LEU A 10 -7.23 -10.77 -31.39
N GLN A 11 -8.54 -10.84 -31.17
CA GLN A 11 -9.56 -10.86 -32.23
C GLN A 11 -9.93 -9.46 -32.74
N MET A 12 -9.75 -8.41 -31.94
CA MET A 12 -10.19 -7.04 -32.25
C MET A 12 -9.20 -6.24 -33.12
N GLY A 13 -7.99 -6.74 -33.36
CA GLY A 13 -7.00 -6.04 -34.18
C GLY A 13 -6.67 -4.62 -33.67
N ASN A 14 -6.76 -3.60 -34.51
CA ASN A 14 -6.44 -2.21 -34.17
C ASN A 14 -7.36 -1.58 -33.11
N GLU A 15 -8.58 -2.07 -32.94
CA GLU A 15 -9.50 -1.61 -31.89
C GLU A 15 -9.11 -2.19 -30.52
N GLY A 16 -8.41 -3.33 -30.50
CA GLY A 16 -7.89 -3.95 -29.28
C GLY A 16 -6.91 -3.05 -28.50
N PHE A 17 -6.17 -2.19 -29.20
CA PHE A 17 -5.21 -1.28 -28.56
C PHE A 17 -5.86 -0.33 -27.54
N LEU A 18 -7.04 0.22 -27.84
CA LEU A 18 -7.76 1.09 -26.89
C LEU A 18 -8.25 0.32 -25.67
N VAL A 19 -8.71 -0.91 -25.88
CA VAL A 19 -9.18 -1.77 -24.78
C VAL A 19 -8.00 -2.22 -23.92
N GLU A 20 -6.84 -2.51 -24.52
CA GLU A 20 -5.61 -2.83 -23.80
C GLU A 20 -5.11 -1.65 -22.96
N MET A 21 -5.11 -0.43 -23.52
CA MET A 21 -4.79 0.78 -22.76
C MET A 21 -5.73 0.98 -21.56
N GLN A 22 -7.03 0.81 -21.75
CA GLN A 22 -8.01 0.94 -20.66
C GLN A 22 -7.84 -0.15 -19.59
N LYS A 23 -7.55 -1.38 -20.01
CA LYS A 23 -7.23 -2.49 -19.13
C LYS A 23 -5.99 -2.17 -18.29
N ASP A 24 -4.91 -1.71 -18.91
CA ASP A 24 -3.66 -1.39 -18.24
C ASP A 24 -3.82 -0.23 -17.26
N GLU A 25 -4.60 0.79 -17.60
CA GLU A 25 -4.94 1.90 -16.72
C GLU A 25 -5.71 1.41 -15.48
N LEU A 26 -6.78 0.63 -15.68
CA LEU A 26 -7.60 0.09 -14.60
C LEU A 26 -6.84 -0.93 -13.72
N THR A 27 -6.05 -1.80 -14.34
CA THR A 27 -5.28 -2.81 -13.61
C THR A 27 -4.06 -2.21 -12.92
N GLY A 28 -3.44 -1.17 -13.49
CA GLY A 28 -2.30 -0.46 -12.92
C GLY A 28 -2.63 0.15 -11.56
N ASP A 29 -3.76 0.81 -11.43
CA ASP A 29 -4.24 1.39 -10.17
C ASP A 29 -4.51 0.31 -9.11
N VAL A 30 -5.16 -0.79 -9.50
CA VAL A 30 -5.43 -1.94 -8.61
C VAL A 30 -4.12 -2.59 -8.14
N MET A 31 -3.15 -2.78 -9.05
CA MET A 31 -1.86 -3.36 -8.70
C MET A 31 -1.05 -2.46 -7.76
N THR A 32 -1.06 -1.15 -7.98
CA THR A 32 -0.41 -0.17 -7.09
C THR A 32 -1.08 -0.16 -5.71
N ALA A 33 -2.41 -0.18 -5.66
CA ALA A 33 -3.16 -0.26 -4.41
C ALA A 33 -2.85 -1.56 -3.64
N TYR A 34 -2.72 -2.69 -4.34
CA TYR A 34 -2.35 -3.97 -3.77
C TYR A 34 -0.92 -3.96 -3.20
N ASP A 35 0.04 -3.40 -3.94
CA ASP A 35 1.42 -3.29 -3.48
C ASP A 35 1.54 -2.40 -2.22
N ASN A 36 0.79 -1.30 -2.17
CA ASN A 36 0.73 -0.43 -0.99
C ASN A 36 0.04 -1.12 0.20
N LEU A 37 -0.99 -1.94 -0.05
CA LEU A 37 -1.64 -2.75 0.98
C LEU A 37 -0.66 -3.75 1.58
N LEU A 38 0.09 -4.47 0.75
CA LEU A 38 1.10 -5.41 1.23
C LEU A 38 2.22 -4.69 1.98
N GLY A 39 2.66 -3.52 1.49
CA GLY A 39 3.63 -2.68 2.17
C GLY A 39 3.19 -2.26 3.57
N ASP A 40 1.91 -1.92 3.75
CA ASP A 40 1.34 -1.49 5.02
C ASP A 40 1.30 -2.61 6.07
N TYR A 41 1.02 -3.84 5.65
CA TYR A 41 0.73 -4.93 6.59
C TYR A 41 1.75 -6.06 6.60
N THR A 42 2.81 -5.95 5.82
CA THR A 42 3.90 -6.92 5.89
C THR A 42 4.95 -6.45 6.88
N GLN A 43 5.26 -7.24 7.87
CA GLN A 43 6.46 -7.02 8.66
C GLN A 43 7.66 -7.18 7.71
N LYS A 44 8.63 -6.27 7.73
CA LYS A 44 9.87 -6.44 6.94
C LYS A 44 10.68 -7.62 7.51
N PRO A 45 10.47 -8.84 7.04
CA PRO A 45 11.37 -9.91 7.39
C PRO A 45 12.36 -10.06 6.24
N ASP A 46 13.61 -10.01 6.53
CA ASP A 46 14.67 -10.57 5.71
C ASP A 46 14.85 -9.97 4.31
N GLY A 47 14.56 -8.69 4.10
CA GLY A 47 14.80 -8.01 2.82
C GLY A 47 13.92 -8.48 1.65
N ARG A 48 12.83 -9.20 1.92
CA ARG A 48 11.91 -9.63 0.87
C ARG A 48 11.15 -8.43 0.30
N SER A 49 11.27 -8.25 -1.01
CA SER A 49 10.54 -7.20 -1.72
C SER A 49 9.04 -7.50 -1.75
N VAL A 50 8.20 -6.46 -1.78
CA VAL A 50 6.74 -6.59 -1.96
C VAL A 50 6.41 -7.44 -3.20
N SER A 51 7.19 -7.31 -4.28
CA SER A 51 7.00 -8.09 -5.51
C SER A 51 7.26 -9.61 -5.32
N ALA A 52 8.25 -9.98 -4.50
CA ALA A 52 8.49 -11.39 -4.18
C ALA A 52 7.37 -11.97 -3.31
N LEU A 53 6.86 -11.18 -2.36
CA LEU A 53 5.73 -11.56 -1.53
C LEU A 53 4.47 -11.76 -2.36
N LYS A 54 4.18 -10.84 -3.29
CA LYS A 54 3.05 -10.91 -4.21
C LYS A 54 3.05 -12.19 -5.05
N LYS A 55 4.20 -12.57 -5.61
CA LYS A 55 4.32 -13.85 -6.34
C LYS A 55 4.00 -15.05 -5.46
N ARG A 56 4.43 -15.02 -4.21
CA ARG A 56 4.16 -16.10 -3.26
C ARG A 56 2.71 -16.15 -2.83
N ILE A 57 2.05 -15.00 -2.61
CA ILE A 57 0.61 -14.93 -2.29
C ILE A 57 -0.22 -15.49 -3.43
N ASN A 58 0.10 -15.13 -4.68
CA ASN A 58 -0.63 -15.61 -5.86
C ASN A 58 -0.45 -17.13 -6.10
N ALA A 59 0.54 -17.75 -5.47
CA ALA A 59 0.78 -19.19 -5.53
C ALA A 59 0.13 -19.97 -4.35
N LEU A 60 -0.54 -19.28 -3.41
CA LEU A 60 -1.23 -19.93 -2.29
C LEU A 60 -2.53 -20.59 -2.76
N GLU A 61 -2.85 -21.71 -2.17
CA GLU A 61 -4.15 -22.35 -2.35
C GLU A 61 -5.23 -21.63 -1.52
N GLU A 62 -6.49 -21.80 -1.91
CA GLU A 62 -7.63 -21.17 -1.22
C GLU A 62 -7.71 -21.57 0.26
N SER A 63 -7.36 -22.80 0.59
CA SER A 63 -7.27 -23.30 1.96
C SER A 63 -6.22 -22.56 2.80
N GLU A 64 -5.07 -22.25 2.21
CA GLU A 64 -3.97 -21.51 2.86
C GLU A 64 -4.32 -20.03 3.07
N VAL A 65 -5.03 -19.41 2.10
CA VAL A 65 -5.54 -18.04 2.21
C VAL A 65 -6.62 -17.92 3.29
N SER A 66 -7.39 -18.97 3.50
CA SER A 66 -8.44 -19.02 4.53
C SER A 66 -7.88 -19.25 5.95
N ASP A 67 -6.67 -19.77 6.10
CA ASP A 67 -6.01 -19.98 7.38
C ASP A 67 -5.33 -18.67 7.87
N ARG A 68 -5.96 -18.02 8.85
CA ARG A 68 -5.47 -16.78 9.45
C ARG A 68 -4.08 -16.90 10.08
N LEU A 69 -3.82 -18.04 10.72
CA LEU A 69 -2.53 -18.27 11.38
C LEU A 69 -1.43 -18.48 10.36
N TYR A 70 -1.73 -19.22 9.30
CA TYR A 70 -0.83 -19.41 8.17
C TYR A 70 -0.50 -18.07 7.51
N LEU A 71 -1.51 -17.25 7.19
CA LEU A 71 -1.30 -15.92 6.61
C LEU A 71 -0.50 -14.99 7.51
N ALA A 72 -0.76 -14.98 8.81
CA ALA A 72 -0.01 -14.13 9.73
C ALA A 72 1.48 -14.51 9.78
N ARG A 73 1.79 -15.81 9.82
CA ARG A 73 3.17 -16.32 9.71
C ARG A 73 3.80 -15.99 8.36
N PHE A 74 3.04 -16.17 7.30
CA PHE A 74 3.47 -15.88 5.93
C PHE A 74 3.85 -14.40 5.74
N LEU A 75 3.09 -13.48 6.35
CA LEU A 75 3.34 -12.04 6.35
C LEU A 75 4.44 -11.61 7.34
N GLY A 76 4.97 -12.53 8.14
CA GLY A 76 6.13 -12.28 9.02
C GLY A 76 5.79 -11.81 10.42
N PHE A 77 4.57 -12.03 10.90
CA PHE A 77 4.16 -11.61 12.26
C PHE A 77 4.64 -12.54 13.38
N GLY A 78 5.39 -13.59 13.08
CA GLY A 78 5.91 -14.54 14.06
C GLY A 78 5.40 -15.97 13.83
N THR A 79 5.60 -16.85 14.79
CA THR A 79 5.29 -18.29 14.68
C THR A 79 4.29 -18.82 15.72
N GLY A 80 4.09 -18.09 16.81
CA GLY A 80 3.17 -18.49 17.91
C GLY A 80 1.69 -18.21 17.60
N ASN A 81 0.80 -18.74 18.42
CA ASN A 81 -0.65 -18.49 18.28
C ASN A 81 -1.03 -17.07 18.76
N GLU A 82 -0.22 -16.46 19.62
CA GLU A 82 -0.36 -15.10 20.12
C GLU A 82 -0.36 -14.04 19.00
N ILE A 83 0.10 -14.38 17.80
CA ILE A 83 0.07 -13.46 16.66
C ILE A 83 -1.34 -13.10 16.21
N LEU A 84 -2.35 -13.91 16.52
CA LEU A 84 -3.75 -13.61 16.17
C LEU A 84 -4.33 -12.50 17.04
N ASP A 85 -3.73 -12.24 18.21
CA ASP A 85 -4.12 -11.19 19.15
C ASP A 85 -3.32 -9.88 18.92
N LEU A 86 -2.35 -9.90 17.99
CA LEU A 86 -1.56 -8.71 17.69
C LEU A 86 -2.40 -7.64 16.99
N GLN A 87 -2.33 -6.43 17.54
CA GLN A 87 -2.90 -5.26 16.90
C GLN A 87 -2.00 -4.81 15.75
N VAL A 88 -2.31 -5.26 14.53
CA VAL A 88 -1.56 -4.89 13.33
C VAL A 88 -1.93 -3.47 12.91
N ARG A 89 -0.93 -2.61 12.78
CA ARG A 89 -1.11 -1.22 12.33
C ARG A 89 -0.52 -1.03 10.93
N PRO A 90 -1.15 -0.19 10.08
CA PRO A 90 -0.57 0.16 8.78
C PRO A 90 0.74 0.91 8.96
N ARG A 91 1.61 0.89 7.94
CA ARG A 91 2.91 1.59 7.98
C ARG A 91 2.87 2.98 7.33
N GLY A 92 1.85 3.25 6.50
CA GLY A 92 1.63 4.54 5.88
C GLY A 92 1.71 4.57 4.36
N TYR A 93 1.92 3.43 3.69
CA TYR A 93 2.00 3.38 2.23
C TYR A 93 0.72 3.88 1.56
N ARG A 94 -0.46 3.40 2.00
CA ARG A 94 -1.74 3.77 1.41
C ARG A 94 -2.13 5.23 1.67
N ILE A 95 -1.78 5.78 2.82
CA ILE A 95 -2.08 7.19 3.09
C ILE A 95 -1.20 8.12 2.25
N LEU A 96 0.09 7.77 2.09
CA LEU A 96 1.02 8.52 1.27
C LEU A 96 0.73 8.40 -0.23
N SER A 97 0.23 7.25 -0.70
CA SER A 97 -0.13 7.07 -2.12
C SER A 97 -1.30 7.97 -2.57
N ARG A 98 -2.07 8.51 -1.62
CA ARG A 98 -3.11 9.51 -1.91
C ARG A 98 -2.57 10.92 -2.12
N VAL A 99 -1.29 11.15 -1.84
CA VAL A 99 -0.64 12.44 -2.09
C VAL A 99 -0.37 12.56 -3.59
N PRO A 100 -0.92 13.57 -4.29
CA PRO A 100 -0.77 13.68 -5.74
C PRO A 100 0.69 13.75 -6.16
N ARG A 101 1.05 13.03 -7.21
CA ARG A 101 2.39 13.06 -7.83
C ARG A 101 3.54 12.72 -6.87
N LEU A 102 3.29 11.93 -5.82
CA LEU A 102 4.32 11.44 -4.93
C LEU A 102 4.88 10.11 -5.48
N PRO A 103 6.15 10.07 -5.92
CA PRO A 103 6.73 8.84 -6.47
C PRO A 103 6.82 7.72 -5.42
N GLN A 104 6.65 6.46 -5.85
CA GLN A 104 6.74 5.30 -4.96
C GLN A 104 8.06 5.22 -4.19
N GLN A 105 9.17 5.60 -4.83
CA GLN A 105 10.48 5.66 -4.14
C GLN A 105 10.50 6.65 -2.98
N THR A 106 9.83 7.79 -3.15
CA THR A 106 9.71 8.80 -2.08
C THR A 106 8.82 8.28 -0.96
N ILE A 107 7.71 7.60 -1.27
CA ILE A 107 6.86 6.93 -0.28
C ILE A 107 7.68 5.94 0.54
N ASN A 108 8.47 5.10 -0.10
CA ASN A 108 9.32 4.11 0.57
C ASN A 108 10.29 4.78 1.56
N ARG A 109 10.98 5.86 1.13
CA ARG A 109 11.91 6.62 1.98
C ARG A 109 11.22 7.25 3.18
N ILE A 110 10.04 7.83 3.00
CA ILE A 110 9.27 8.41 4.10
C ILE A 110 8.88 7.31 5.09
N VAL A 111 8.31 6.21 4.65
CA VAL A 111 7.93 5.10 5.53
C VAL A 111 9.15 4.55 6.28
N ASP A 112 10.29 4.42 5.62
CA ASP A 112 11.52 3.94 6.24
C ASP A 112 12.09 4.95 7.25
N HIS A 113 12.07 6.25 6.94
CA HIS A 113 12.51 7.32 7.86
C HIS A 113 11.71 7.33 9.17
N PHE A 114 10.39 7.14 9.08
CA PHE A 114 9.52 7.05 10.24
C PHE A 114 9.48 5.65 10.89
N GLY A 115 10.31 4.71 10.41
CA GLY A 115 10.41 3.33 10.93
C GLY A 115 9.15 2.50 10.72
N GLY A 116 8.26 2.89 9.79
CA GLY A 116 6.96 2.27 9.59
C GLY A 116 5.97 2.54 10.73
N ASP A 117 6.23 3.53 11.57
CA ASP A 117 5.29 3.98 12.60
C ASP A 117 4.28 4.95 11.99
N PHE A 118 3.07 4.45 11.74
CA PHE A 118 1.98 5.21 11.15
C PHE A 118 1.55 6.41 12.02
N GLN A 119 1.56 6.25 13.35
CA GLN A 119 1.16 7.34 14.23
C GLN A 119 2.18 8.48 14.22
N ARG A 120 3.47 8.14 14.23
CA ARG A 120 4.55 9.10 14.10
C ARG A 120 4.48 9.82 12.75
N LEU A 121 4.27 9.09 11.66
CA LEU A 121 4.08 9.67 10.33
C LEU A 121 2.90 10.64 10.29
N CYS A 122 1.75 10.26 10.84
CA CYS A 122 0.57 11.12 10.86
C CYS A 122 0.75 12.40 11.69
N ARG A 123 1.68 12.43 12.63
CA ARG A 123 1.99 13.60 13.48
C ARG A 123 3.21 14.37 13.00
N ALA A 124 3.86 13.94 11.94
CA ALA A 124 5.07 14.55 11.43
C ALA A 124 4.85 16.03 11.09
N SER A 125 5.82 16.86 11.46
CA SER A 125 5.87 18.27 11.06
C SER A 125 6.38 18.42 9.63
N VAL A 126 6.26 19.62 9.07
CA VAL A 126 6.82 19.94 7.75
C VAL A 126 8.34 19.79 7.75
N GLU A 127 8.98 20.16 8.84
CA GLU A 127 10.43 20.07 9.05
C GLU A 127 10.91 18.63 9.06
N GLU A 128 10.25 17.76 9.84
CA GLU A 128 10.58 16.32 9.87
C GLU A 128 10.37 15.63 8.51
N LEU A 129 9.38 16.07 7.74
CA LEU A 129 9.17 15.58 6.37
C LEU A 129 10.22 16.11 5.40
N ASP A 130 10.73 17.32 5.61
CA ASP A 130 11.78 17.94 4.78
C ASP A 130 13.15 17.28 4.98
N ASP A 131 13.39 16.73 6.19
CA ASP A 131 14.60 15.99 6.53
C ASP A 131 14.70 14.63 5.77
N VAL A 132 13.60 14.18 5.18
CA VAL A 132 13.61 12.94 4.39
C VAL A 132 14.28 13.16 3.03
N ASP A 133 15.33 12.37 2.74
CA ASP A 133 16.06 12.47 1.48
C ASP A 133 15.14 12.40 0.25
N GLY A 134 15.26 13.41 -0.61
CA GLY A 134 14.50 13.54 -1.87
C GLY A 134 13.05 14.02 -1.71
N VAL A 135 12.62 14.45 -0.52
CA VAL A 135 11.30 15.08 -0.32
C VAL A 135 11.35 16.56 -0.67
N GLY A 136 12.13 17.36 0.05
CA GLY A 136 12.26 18.80 -0.12
C GLY A 136 11.00 19.60 0.26
N ARG A 137 11.20 20.90 0.50
CA ARG A 137 10.20 21.80 1.13
C ARG A 137 8.81 21.82 0.48
N VAL A 138 8.76 21.76 -0.85
CA VAL A 138 7.47 21.81 -1.58
C VAL A 138 6.66 20.53 -1.33
N ARG A 139 7.33 19.38 -1.40
CA ARG A 139 6.67 18.09 -1.16
C ARG A 139 6.30 17.89 0.30
N SER A 140 7.14 18.33 1.25
CA SER A 140 6.87 18.29 2.70
C SER A 140 5.57 19.00 3.01
N ASN A 141 5.39 20.22 2.50
CA ASN A 141 4.15 20.99 2.68
C ASN A 141 2.93 20.28 2.06
N MET A 142 3.09 19.69 0.88
CA MET A 142 2.01 18.97 0.19
C MET A 142 1.60 17.71 0.98
N ILE A 143 2.59 16.94 1.46
CA ILE A 143 2.37 15.75 2.27
C ILE A 143 1.68 16.13 3.58
N PHE A 144 2.21 17.12 4.30
CA PHE A 144 1.66 17.60 5.56
C PHE A 144 0.18 17.97 5.44
N ARG A 145 -0.18 18.81 4.46
CA ARG A 145 -1.57 19.22 4.22
C ARG A 145 -2.47 18.03 3.87
N ASN A 146 -1.95 17.04 3.15
CA ASN A 146 -2.71 15.85 2.83
C ASN A 146 -2.97 15.00 4.09
N LEU A 147 -1.95 14.79 4.92
CA LEU A 147 -2.07 14.07 6.20
C LEU A 147 -3.02 14.79 7.16
N GLU A 148 -2.93 16.11 7.26
CA GLU A 148 -3.83 16.94 8.08
C GLU A 148 -5.29 16.77 7.65
N ARG A 149 -5.58 16.90 6.36
CA ARG A 149 -6.92 16.68 5.81
C ARG A 149 -7.46 15.26 6.07
N GLN A 150 -6.60 14.25 6.01
CA GLN A 150 -6.99 12.86 6.30
C GLN A 150 -7.34 12.67 7.79
N ARG A 151 -6.63 13.35 8.70
CA ARG A 151 -6.95 13.35 10.13
C ARG A 151 -8.30 14.00 10.39
N ASP A 152 -8.55 15.17 9.82
CA ASP A 152 -9.82 15.90 9.98
C ASP A 152 -11.03 15.07 9.52
N ILE A 153 -10.89 14.33 8.40
CA ILE A 153 -11.93 13.40 7.92
C ILE A 153 -12.15 12.26 8.91
N ALA A 154 -11.08 11.69 9.45
CA ALA A 154 -11.18 10.59 10.43
C ALA A 154 -11.87 11.05 11.72
N ASP A 155 -11.50 12.22 12.24
CA ASP A 155 -12.09 12.80 13.46
C ASP A 155 -13.57 13.16 13.26
N SER A 156 -13.93 13.69 12.09
CA SER A 156 -15.32 14.01 11.74
C SER A 156 -16.20 12.75 11.65
N SER A 157 -15.66 11.64 11.19
CA SER A 157 -16.38 10.37 11.05
C SER A 157 -16.61 9.66 12.40
N MET A 158 -15.74 9.90 13.39
CA MET A 158 -15.90 9.34 14.75
C MET A 158 -16.86 10.16 15.62
N GLY A 159 -17.11 11.43 15.30
CA GLY A 159 -17.98 12.33 16.07
C GLY A 159 -19.49 12.11 15.82
N HIS A 160 -19.93 11.24 14.92
CA HIS A 160 -21.33 11.00 14.57
C HIS A 160 -21.94 9.74 15.21
N HIS A 161 -21.26 9.12 16.18
CA HIS A 161 -21.77 7.98 16.93
C HIS A 161 -21.99 8.32 18.41
N HIS A 162 -22.88 9.29 18.66
CA HIS A 162 -23.47 9.48 19.98
C HIS A 162 -24.98 9.67 19.84
#